data_8903c644a77073e8ca22f722ab1a847e
#
_entry.id   8903c644a77073e8ca22f722ab1a847e
#
_cell.length_a   1.000
_cell.length_b   1.000
_cell.length_c   1.000
_cell.angle_alpha   90.00
_cell.angle_beta   90.00
_cell.angle_gamma   90.00
#
_symmetry.space_group_name_H-M   'P 1'
#
loop_
_entity.id
_entity.type
_entity.pdbx_description
1 polymer ?
#
loop_
_entity_poly.entity_id
_entity_poly.type
_entity_poly.pdbx_seq_one_letter_code
_entity_poly.pdbx_strand_id
1 'polypeptide(L)'
;MFDFLVMDMAQEGERFDWSWVTGRRDRLLDNSDTVHNAPASWRAWLREGISGKERIRRSVVKLQTAPTRDQQPLARSKEDLALRDIYGFYEGRKARFEALAADVVESRLRRDTTTYRKGWITPPGSDGGADFIGRIDIGRGFGQVKLVLLGQAKCEKIDTATGGNHIARTVARLKRGWVGAYVTTSYFSERVQREVLQDAYPLLLINGRDLGAEVTLMAQEAGFRSVTELLKKIDATYEERLAHRQPEEILTS
;
A
#
# COMPACT_ATOMS: atom_id res chain seq x y z
N MET A 1 13.61 -12.87 30.54
CA MET A 1 13.04 -12.57 29.22
C MET A 1 14.18 -12.58 28.20
N PHE A 2 14.10 -13.42 27.17
CA PHE A 2 15.11 -13.44 26.12
C PHE A 2 14.71 -12.44 25.03
N ASP A 3 15.67 -11.61 24.60
CA ASP A 3 15.48 -10.66 23.53
C ASP A 3 16.26 -11.14 22.30
N PHE A 4 15.56 -11.39 21.20
CA PHE A 4 16.15 -11.90 19.98
C PHE A 4 16.36 -10.76 18.98
N LEU A 5 17.56 -10.70 18.43
CA LEU A 5 17.87 -9.80 17.32
C LEU A 5 18.10 -10.63 16.05
N VAL A 6 17.25 -10.42 15.04
CA VAL A 6 17.44 -11.04 13.74
C VAL A 6 18.67 -10.42 13.07
N MET A 7 19.60 -11.25 12.61
CA MET A 7 20.86 -10.82 12.01
C MET A 7 20.87 -10.95 10.49
N ASP A 8 20.05 -11.85 9.95
CA ASP A 8 19.94 -12.06 8.52
C ASP A 8 18.58 -12.63 8.13
N MET A 9 18.11 -12.34 6.92
CA MET A 9 16.88 -12.86 6.35
C MET A 9 17.10 -13.08 4.84
N ALA A 10 16.88 -14.29 4.34
CA ALA A 10 16.77 -14.55 2.92
C ALA A 10 15.43 -14.03 2.40
N GLN A 11 15.43 -13.43 1.21
CA GLN A 11 14.19 -13.05 0.52
C GLN A 11 13.65 -14.25 -0.26
N GLU A 12 12.37 -14.17 -0.66
CA GLU A 12 11.74 -15.18 -1.50
C GLU A 12 12.57 -15.40 -2.78
N GLY A 13 13.01 -16.65 -3.01
CA GLY A 13 13.90 -17.02 -4.14
C GLY A 13 15.40 -16.84 -3.88
N GLU A 14 15.82 -16.25 -2.77
CA GLU A 14 17.23 -16.18 -2.36
C GLU A 14 17.60 -17.38 -1.50
N ARG A 15 18.84 -17.89 -1.67
CA ARG A 15 19.39 -18.90 -0.77
C ARG A 15 20.03 -18.21 0.43
N PHE A 16 19.68 -18.70 1.64
CA PHE A 16 20.33 -18.25 2.86
C PHE A 16 21.78 -18.75 2.90
N ASP A 17 22.75 -17.88 3.15
CA ASP A 17 24.17 -18.26 3.31
C ASP A 17 24.43 -18.77 4.73
N TRP A 18 24.59 -20.08 4.84
CA TRP A 18 24.88 -20.75 6.10
C TRP A 18 26.37 -20.76 6.50
N SER A 19 27.27 -20.34 5.61
CA SER A 19 28.72 -20.47 5.84
C SER A 19 29.20 -19.75 7.10
N TRP A 20 28.73 -18.52 7.33
CA TRP A 20 29.07 -17.74 8.51
C TRP A 20 28.44 -18.30 9.80
N VAL A 21 27.26 -18.90 9.75
CA VAL A 21 26.61 -19.56 10.90
C VAL A 21 27.38 -20.81 11.27
N THR A 22 27.78 -21.61 10.27
CA THR A 22 28.56 -22.83 10.47
C THR A 22 29.94 -22.52 11.06
N GLY A 23 30.62 -21.50 10.53
CA GLY A 23 31.89 -21.06 11.07
C GLY A 23 31.82 -20.64 12.55
N ARG A 24 30.75 -19.97 12.96
CA ARG A 24 30.51 -19.65 14.37
C ARG A 24 30.26 -20.87 15.23
N ARG A 25 29.43 -21.79 14.77
CA ARG A 25 29.16 -23.04 15.47
C ARG A 25 30.46 -23.81 15.75
N ASP A 26 31.35 -23.81 14.76
CA ASP A 26 32.62 -24.54 14.83
C ASP A 26 33.74 -23.73 15.53
N ARG A 27 33.38 -22.63 16.19
CA ARG A 27 34.28 -21.71 16.93
C ARG A 27 35.35 -21.03 16.09
N LEU A 28 35.13 -20.90 14.80
CA LEU A 28 36.01 -20.20 13.86
C LEU A 28 35.67 -18.69 13.81
N LEU A 29 35.53 -18.08 14.97
CA LEU A 29 35.02 -16.70 15.09
C LEU A 29 35.94 -15.66 14.45
N ASP A 30 37.24 -15.91 14.52
CA ASP A 30 38.27 -15.03 13.95
C ASP A 30 38.71 -15.46 12.56
N ASN A 31 38.08 -16.48 11.99
CA ASN A 31 38.37 -16.91 10.63
C ASN A 31 37.89 -15.84 9.65
N SER A 32 38.76 -15.46 8.71
CA SER A 32 38.48 -14.46 7.67
C SER A 32 37.21 -14.78 6.88
N ASP A 33 36.98 -16.05 6.57
CA ASP A 33 35.79 -16.48 5.80
C ASP A 33 34.52 -16.32 6.61
N THR A 34 34.54 -16.66 7.91
CA THR A 34 33.40 -16.46 8.81
C THR A 34 33.04 -14.97 8.92
N VAL A 35 34.04 -14.10 9.05
CA VAL A 35 33.85 -12.65 9.15
C VAL A 35 33.45 -12.07 7.79
N HIS A 36 34.05 -12.54 6.71
CA HIS A 36 33.78 -12.06 5.36
C HIS A 36 32.35 -12.38 4.90
N ASN A 37 31.91 -13.62 5.14
CA ASN A 37 30.59 -14.11 4.75
C ASN A 37 29.47 -13.70 5.73
N ALA A 38 29.83 -13.17 6.91
CA ALA A 38 28.85 -12.69 7.86
C ALA A 38 28.09 -11.46 7.31
N PRO A 39 26.77 -11.36 7.56
CA PRO A 39 25.99 -10.19 7.15
C PRO A 39 26.49 -8.89 7.79
N ALA A 40 26.28 -7.77 7.10
CA ALA A 40 26.69 -6.45 7.60
C ALA A 40 26.09 -6.10 8.97
N SER A 41 24.88 -6.56 9.24
CA SER A 41 24.19 -6.47 10.53
C SER A 41 24.95 -7.13 11.67
N TRP A 42 25.46 -8.35 11.43
CA TRP A 42 26.27 -9.07 12.43
C TRP A 42 27.60 -8.39 12.69
N ARG A 43 28.29 -7.93 11.65
CA ARG A 43 29.53 -7.14 11.79
C ARG A 43 29.30 -5.83 12.53
N ALA A 44 28.14 -5.18 12.31
CA ALA A 44 27.74 -4.00 13.04
C ALA A 44 27.46 -4.30 14.52
N TRP A 45 26.81 -5.42 14.82
CA TRP A 45 26.58 -5.86 16.19
C TRP A 45 27.90 -6.09 16.95
N LEU A 46 28.88 -6.71 16.32
CA LEU A 46 30.20 -6.91 16.94
C LEU A 46 30.88 -5.58 17.32
N ARG A 47 30.67 -4.53 16.53
CA ARG A 47 31.27 -3.21 16.81
C ARG A 47 30.48 -2.38 17.81
N GLU A 48 29.15 -2.42 17.76
CA GLU A 48 28.27 -1.47 18.42
C GLU A 48 27.50 -2.07 19.61
N GLY A 49 27.38 -3.39 19.64
CA GLY A 49 26.61 -4.09 20.69
C GLY A 49 25.17 -3.60 20.81
N ILE A 50 24.71 -3.48 22.03
CA ILE A 50 23.32 -3.07 22.35
C ILE A 50 22.99 -1.66 21.82
N SER A 51 23.94 -0.75 21.79
CA SER A 51 23.71 0.63 21.28
C SER A 51 23.33 0.66 19.80
N GLY A 52 23.77 -0.31 19.02
CA GLY A 52 23.43 -0.45 17.59
C GLY A 52 22.16 -1.24 17.32
N LYS A 53 21.51 -1.82 18.33
CA LYS A 53 20.40 -2.78 18.18
C LYS A 53 19.28 -2.29 17.24
N GLU A 54 18.76 -1.10 17.47
CA GLU A 54 17.63 -0.58 16.68
C GLU A 54 18.04 -0.30 15.22
N ARG A 55 19.25 0.20 15.01
CA ARG A 55 19.78 0.40 13.66
C ARG A 55 19.99 -0.92 12.92
N ILE A 56 20.53 -1.92 13.61
CA ILE A 56 20.72 -3.26 13.07
C ILE A 56 19.38 -3.91 12.73
N ARG A 57 18.41 -3.84 13.64
CA ARG A 57 17.06 -4.36 13.40
C ARG A 57 16.44 -3.78 12.13
N ARG A 58 16.55 -2.47 11.93
CA ARG A 58 16.06 -1.80 10.70
C ARG A 58 16.83 -2.21 9.45
N SER A 59 18.14 -2.50 9.56
CA SER A 59 18.96 -2.88 8.40
C SER A 59 18.73 -4.32 7.92
N VAL A 60 18.29 -5.22 8.81
CA VAL A 60 18.02 -6.63 8.47
C VAL A 60 16.67 -6.80 7.80
N VAL A 61 15.68 -6.04 8.23
CA VAL A 61 14.39 -5.98 7.54
C VAL A 61 14.61 -5.24 6.23
N LYS A 62 14.93 -5.97 5.18
CA LYS A 62 14.97 -5.42 3.82
C LYS A 62 13.53 -5.00 3.47
N LEU A 63 13.30 -3.69 3.49
CA LEU A 63 12.02 -3.14 3.06
C LEU A 63 11.88 -3.43 1.57
N GLN A 64 10.91 -4.26 1.21
CA GLN A 64 10.63 -4.57 -0.18
C GLN A 64 9.94 -3.36 -0.81
N THR A 65 10.69 -2.61 -1.59
CA THR A 65 10.15 -1.58 -2.47
C THR A 65 9.98 -2.16 -3.87
N ALA A 66 8.84 -1.90 -4.50
CA ALA A 66 8.61 -2.29 -5.88
C ALA A 66 9.31 -1.29 -6.83
N PRO A 67 10.17 -1.73 -7.77
CA PRO A 67 10.71 -0.84 -8.79
C PRO A 67 9.58 -0.31 -9.69
N THR A 68 9.82 0.84 -10.34
CA THR A 68 8.80 1.49 -11.19
C THR A 68 8.19 0.55 -12.21
N ARG A 69 9.01 -0.29 -12.86
CA ARG A 69 8.55 -1.27 -13.87
C ARG A 69 7.52 -2.28 -13.32
N ASP A 70 7.58 -2.58 -12.01
CA ASP A 70 6.69 -3.54 -11.37
C ASP A 70 5.41 -2.88 -10.84
N GLN A 71 5.37 -1.54 -10.86
CA GLN A 71 4.21 -0.74 -10.50
C GLN A 71 3.40 -0.25 -11.71
N GLN A 72 3.90 -0.53 -12.91
CA GLN A 72 3.23 -0.21 -14.16
C GLN A 72 2.85 -1.52 -14.87
N PRO A 73 1.69 -1.60 -15.53
CA PRO A 73 1.34 -2.78 -16.30
C PRO A 73 2.27 -2.95 -17.50
N LEU A 74 2.42 -4.19 -17.96
CA LEU A 74 3.17 -4.47 -19.19
C LEU A 74 2.50 -3.77 -20.37
N ALA A 75 3.30 -3.09 -21.18
CA ALA A 75 2.82 -2.37 -22.35
C ALA A 75 1.93 -3.26 -23.24
N ARG A 76 0.77 -2.75 -23.61
CA ARG A 76 -0.25 -3.41 -24.43
C ARG A 76 -0.93 -4.62 -23.77
N SER A 77 -0.72 -4.84 -22.49
CA SER A 77 -1.51 -5.82 -21.72
C SER A 77 -2.95 -5.30 -21.53
N LYS A 78 -3.86 -6.17 -21.08
CA LYS A 78 -5.23 -5.76 -20.76
C LYS A 78 -5.26 -4.71 -19.66
N GLU A 79 -4.37 -4.83 -18.69
CA GLU A 79 -4.20 -3.92 -17.58
C GLU A 79 -3.65 -2.55 -18.03
N ASP A 80 -2.74 -2.52 -19.01
CA ASP A 80 -2.25 -1.26 -19.63
C ASP A 80 -3.35 -0.54 -20.39
N LEU A 81 -4.12 -1.28 -21.18
CA LEU A 81 -5.27 -0.71 -21.89
C LEU A 81 -6.31 -0.18 -20.89
N ALA A 82 -6.63 -0.94 -19.86
CA ALA A 82 -7.53 -0.50 -18.81
C ALA A 82 -7.04 0.77 -18.11
N LEU A 83 -5.74 0.84 -17.76
CA LEU A 83 -5.15 2.01 -17.11
C LEU A 83 -5.22 3.27 -18.02
N ARG A 84 -4.98 3.11 -19.32
CA ARG A 84 -5.12 4.21 -20.30
C ARG A 84 -6.56 4.66 -20.46
N ASP A 85 -7.50 3.71 -20.50
CA ASP A 85 -8.93 4.01 -20.55
C ASP A 85 -9.37 4.78 -19.30
N ILE A 86 -8.91 4.37 -18.09
CA ILE A 86 -9.17 5.06 -16.84
C ILE A 86 -8.63 6.49 -16.90
N TYR A 87 -7.35 6.66 -17.25
CA TYR A 87 -6.74 7.98 -17.31
C TYR A 87 -7.48 8.89 -18.29
N GLY A 88 -7.70 8.44 -19.52
CA GLY A 88 -8.42 9.21 -20.54
C GLY A 88 -9.86 9.54 -20.16
N PHE A 89 -10.55 8.61 -19.48
CA PHE A 89 -11.92 8.82 -19.02
C PHE A 89 -12.03 9.92 -17.96
N TYR A 90 -11.05 10.02 -17.05
CA TYR A 90 -11.08 10.97 -15.92
C TYR A 90 -10.20 12.22 -16.10
N GLU A 91 -9.42 12.35 -17.19
CA GLU A 91 -8.45 13.45 -17.38
C GLU A 91 -9.09 14.84 -17.21
N GLY A 92 -10.27 15.07 -17.77
CA GLY A 92 -11.01 16.36 -17.64
C GLY A 92 -11.91 16.48 -16.41
N ARG A 93 -12.00 15.44 -15.55
CA ARG A 93 -12.92 15.34 -14.41
C ARG A 93 -12.34 14.53 -13.25
N LYS A 94 -11.13 14.88 -12.86
CA LYS A 94 -10.31 14.11 -11.92
C LYS A 94 -10.97 13.84 -10.56
N ALA A 95 -11.83 14.75 -10.06
CA ALA A 95 -12.58 14.52 -8.84
C ALA A 95 -13.48 13.27 -8.92
N ARG A 96 -14.06 12.97 -10.08
CA ARG A 96 -14.92 11.81 -10.25
C ARG A 96 -14.17 10.46 -10.22
N PHE A 97 -12.85 10.49 -10.36
CA PHE A 97 -11.99 9.33 -10.15
C PHE A 97 -12.06 8.78 -8.72
N GLU A 98 -12.44 9.60 -7.75
CA GLU A 98 -12.64 9.22 -6.35
C GLU A 98 -13.67 8.07 -6.20
N ALA A 99 -14.70 8.06 -7.04
CA ALA A 99 -15.70 6.99 -7.04
C ALA A 99 -15.09 5.65 -7.47
N LEU A 100 -14.29 5.66 -8.54
CA LEU A 100 -13.58 4.46 -8.99
C LEU A 100 -12.58 3.99 -7.92
N ALA A 101 -11.82 4.91 -7.35
CA ALA A 101 -10.83 4.58 -6.31
C ALA A 101 -11.48 3.92 -5.09
N ALA A 102 -12.63 4.43 -4.65
CA ALA A 102 -13.39 3.82 -3.55
C ALA A 102 -13.85 2.39 -3.89
N ASP A 103 -14.31 2.15 -5.12
CA ASP A 103 -14.75 0.82 -5.57
C ASP A 103 -13.58 -0.16 -5.73
N VAL A 104 -12.42 0.33 -6.19
CA VAL A 104 -11.18 -0.46 -6.29
C VAL A 104 -10.70 -0.89 -4.91
N VAL A 105 -10.69 0.02 -3.93
CA VAL A 105 -10.32 -0.31 -2.55
C VAL A 105 -11.29 -1.33 -1.95
N GLU A 106 -12.60 -1.18 -2.18
CA GLU A 106 -13.59 -2.16 -1.75
C GLU A 106 -13.34 -3.53 -2.36
N SER A 107 -13.15 -3.61 -3.68
CA SER A 107 -12.91 -4.85 -4.40
C SER A 107 -11.63 -5.54 -3.88
N ARG A 108 -10.54 -4.80 -3.73
CA ARG A 108 -9.26 -5.32 -3.22
C ARG A 108 -9.39 -5.89 -1.81
N LEU A 109 -9.94 -5.13 -0.88
CA LEU A 109 -10.07 -5.56 0.52
C LEU A 109 -11.01 -6.76 0.68
N ARG A 110 -12.06 -6.86 -0.12
CA ARG A 110 -12.97 -8.03 -0.10
C ARG A 110 -12.27 -9.30 -0.59
N ARG A 111 -11.39 -9.23 -1.58
CA ARG A 111 -10.59 -10.38 -2.04
C ARG A 111 -9.63 -10.88 -0.97
N ASP A 112 -9.04 -9.97 -0.22
CA ASP A 112 -8.13 -10.29 0.88
C ASP A 112 -8.89 -10.76 2.16
N THR A 113 -10.15 -11.22 2.00
CA THR A 113 -10.99 -11.74 3.08
C THR A 113 -11.33 -10.73 4.19
N THR A 114 -11.11 -9.46 3.93
CA THR A 114 -11.40 -8.38 4.88
C THR A 114 -12.86 -7.95 4.78
N THR A 115 -13.55 -7.82 5.91
CA THR A 115 -14.91 -7.27 5.92
C THR A 115 -14.82 -5.75 5.75
N TYR A 116 -15.15 -5.29 4.55
CA TYR A 116 -15.16 -3.87 4.21
C TYR A 116 -16.57 -3.35 4.00
N ARG A 117 -16.83 -2.14 4.51
CA ARG A 117 -18.06 -1.39 4.28
C ARG A 117 -17.74 -0.07 3.58
N LYS A 118 -18.35 0.11 2.42
CA LYS A 118 -18.27 1.36 1.67
C LYS A 118 -19.04 2.45 2.43
N GLY A 119 -18.43 3.61 2.57
CA GLY A 119 -19.05 4.82 3.09
C GLY A 119 -19.47 5.76 1.97
N TRP A 120 -18.89 6.93 1.91
CA TRP A 120 -19.24 8.01 1.00
C TRP A 120 -18.02 8.65 0.35
N ILE A 121 -18.24 9.45 -0.67
CA ILE A 121 -17.27 10.34 -1.29
C ILE A 121 -17.39 11.71 -0.62
N THR A 122 -16.26 12.31 -0.31
CA THR A 122 -16.22 13.62 0.34
C THR A 122 -16.31 14.73 -0.71
N PRO A 123 -17.23 15.69 -0.60
CA PRO A 123 -17.33 16.76 -1.56
C PRO A 123 -16.06 17.60 -1.66
N PRO A 124 -15.71 18.13 -2.85
CA PRO A 124 -14.57 19.01 -3.03
C PRO A 124 -14.61 20.22 -2.09
N GLY A 125 -13.47 20.51 -1.42
CA GLY A 125 -13.39 21.64 -0.50
C GLY A 125 -13.91 21.40 0.91
N SER A 126 -14.37 20.21 1.25
CA SER A 126 -14.64 19.84 2.64
C SER A 126 -13.33 19.62 3.40
N ASP A 127 -13.22 20.18 4.61
CA ASP A 127 -11.98 20.33 5.39
C ASP A 127 -11.34 19.02 5.89
N GLY A 128 -11.92 17.86 5.59
CA GLY A 128 -11.42 16.56 6.02
C GLY A 128 -10.25 16.01 5.20
N GLY A 129 -10.03 16.52 3.98
CA GLY A 129 -8.95 16.14 3.06
C GLY A 129 -8.86 14.65 2.74
N ALA A 130 -9.92 13.91 2.93
CA ALA A 130 -10.16 12.59 2.39
C ALA A 130 -11.01 12.73 1.13
N ASP A 131 -10.78 11.88 0.14
CA ASP A 131 -11.59 11.85 -1.06
C ASP A 131 -12.76 10.84 -0.92
N PHE A 132 -12.56 9.79 -0.14
CA PHE A 132 -13.62 8.84 0.21
C PHE A 132 -13.39 8.21 1.59
N ILE A 133 -14.48 7.73 2.17
CA ILE A 133 -14.49 7.10 3.49
C ILE A 133 -15.02 5.68 3.37
N GLY A 134 -14.43 4.79 4.14
CA GLY A 134 -14.87 3.39 4.32
C GLY A 134 -14.63 2.90 5.74
N ARG A 135 -15.00 1.65 6.00
CA ARG A 135 -14.77 0.99 7.29
C ARG A 135 -14.29 -0.43 7.09
N ILE A 136 -13.29 -0.81 7.86
CA ILE A 136 -12.81 -2.20 7.96
C ILE A 136 -13.30 -2.76 9.29
N ASP A 137 -13.97 -3.92 9.25
CA ASP A 137 -14.39 -4.65 10.43
C ASP A 137 -13.51 -5.89 10.63
N ILE A 138 -12.88 -6.01 11.79
CA ILE A 138 -12.03 -7.13 12.17
C ILE A 138 -12.68 -7.86 13.34
N GLY A 139 -12.80 -9.19 13.22
CA GLY A 139 -13.45 -10.01 14.24
C GLY A 139 -14.98 -9.99 14.15
N ARG A 140 -15.64 -10.55 15.19
CA ARG A 140 -17.11 -10.67 15.25
C ARG A 140 -17.62 -10.45 16.67
N GLY A 141 -18.88 -10.04 16.76
CA GLY A 141 -19.58 -9.88 18.04
C GLY A 141 -18.89 -8.88 18.98
N PHE A 142 -18.81 -9.18 20.26
CA PHE A 142 -18.22 -8.30 21.27
C PHE A 142 -16.73 -7.99 21.02
N GLY A 143 -15.99 -8.91 20.38
CA GLY A 143 -14.57 -8.71 20.02
C GLY A 143 -14.36 -8.01 18.68
N GLN A 144 -15.40 -7.43 18.05
CA GLN A 144 -15.26 -6.75 16.78
C GLN A 144 -14.56 -5.39 16.95
N VAL A 145 -13.55 -5.15 16.13
CA VAL A 145 -12.86 -3.86 16.00
C VAL A 145 -13.28 -3.22 14.69
N LYS A 146 -13.72 -1.96 14.74
CA LYS A 146 -14.08 -1.15 13.58
C LYS A 146 -13.00 -0.10 13.34
N LEU A 147 -12.40 -0.08 12.15
CA LEU A 147 -11.38 0.87 11.75
C LEU A 147 -11.94 1.78 10.66
N VAL A 148 -11.76 3.09 10.81
CA VAL A 148 -12.07 4.04 9.73
C VAL A 148 -11.02 3.87 8.63
N LEU A 149 -11.45 3.76 7.38
CA LEU A 149 -10.58 3.86 6.22
C LEU A 149 -10.74 5.25 5.59
N LEU A 150 -9.63 6.00 5.56
CA LEU A 150 -9.51 7.29 4.88
C LEU A 150 -8.86 7.06 3.52
N GLY A 151 -9.59 7.33 2.44
CA GLY A 151 -9.10 7.15 1.08
C GLY A 151 -8.70 8.44 0.41
N GLN A 152 -7.60 8.38 -0.35
CA GLN A 152 -7.13 9.45 -1.22
C GLN A 152 -6.99 8.90 -2.64
N ALA A 153 -7.44 9.66 -3.63
CA ALA A 153 -7.43 9.26 -5.02
C ALA A 153 -6.74 10.32 -5.90
N LYS A 154 -5.86 9.90 -6.79
CA LYS A 154 -5.16 10.84 -7.65
C LYS A 154 -5.03 10.33 -9.07
N CYS A 155 -5.79 10.94 -9.99
CA CYS A 155 -5.64 10.72 -11.42
C CYS A 155 -4.49 11.59 -11.94
N GLU A 156 -3.30 11.00 -12.02
CA GLU A 156 -2.06 11.63 -12.49
C GLU A 156 -1.65 11.04 -13.85
N LYS A 157 -0.73 11.73 -14.54
CA LYS A 157 -0.11 11.14 -15.73
C LYS A 157 0.58 9.83 -15.35
N ILE A 158 0.36 8.80 -16.15
CA ILE A 158 0.79 7.42 -15.88
C ILE A 158 2.30 7.30 -15.62
N ASP A 159 3.10 8.13 -16.26
CA ASP A 159 4.56 8.15 -16.22
C ASP A 159 5.15 9.12 -15.17
N THR A 160 4.32 9.75 -14.35
CA THR A 160 4.75 10.75 -13.35
C THR A 160 4.67 10.16 -11.95
N ALA A 161 5.77 10.10 -11.21
CA ALA A 161 5.79 9.56 -9.84
C ALA A 161 4.89 10.36 -8.89
N THR A 162 4.06 9.65 -8.11
CA THR A 162 3.33 10.26 -6.98
C THR A 162 4.31 10.76 -5.93
N GLY A 163 4.22 12.05 -5.60
CA GLY A 163 5.15 12.73 -4.72
C GLY A 163 4.91 12.49 -3.24
N GLY A 164 5.99 12.52 -2.43
CA GLY A 164 5.94 12.29 -0.98
C GLY A 164 5.04 13.26 -0.21
N ASN A 165 4.94 14.52 -0.64
CA ASN A 165 4.09 15.51 0.01
C ASN A 165 2.60 15.11 0.06
N HIS A 166 2.12 14.38 -0.93
CA HIS A 166 0.74 13.90 -0.98
C HIS A 166 0.51 12.77 0.03
N ILE A 167 1.47 11.85 0.11
CA ILE A 167 1.45 10.75 1.09
C ILE A 167 1.54 11.30 2.52
N ALA A 168 2.49 12.20 2.79
CA ALA A 168 2.64 12.83 4.10
C ALA A 168 1.36 13.55 4.56
N ARG A 169 0.66 14.25 3.65
CA ARG A 169 -0.64 14.87 3.96
C ARG A 169 -1.72 13.83 4.31
N THR A 170 -1.76 12.71 3.62
CA THR A 170 -2.70 11.62 3.92
C THR A 170 -2.40 11.03 5.28
N VAL A 171 -1.14 10.71 5.56
CA VAL A 171 -0.69 10.16 6.84
C VAL A 171 -0.99 11.10 8.01
N ALA A 172 -0.73 12.41 7.85
CA ALA A 172 -0.97 13.42 8.88
C ALA A 172 -2.46 13.52 9.33
N ARG A 173 -3.39 12.98 8.54
CA ARG A 173 -4.83 12.95 8.84
C ARG A 173 -5.29 11.67 9.51
N LEU A 174 -4.47 10.63 9.50
CA LEU A 174 -4.82 9.37 10.13
C LEU A 174 -4.81 9.53 11.65
N LYS A 175 -5.97 9.31 12.24
CA LYS A 175 -6.13 9.26 13.69
C LYS A 175 -5.83 7.85 14.22
N ARG A 176 -5.68 7.72 15.53
CA ARG A 176 -5.53 6.41 16.15
C ARG A 176 -6.72 5.51 15.82
N GLY A 177 -6.46 4.29 15.36
CA GLY A 177 -7.51 3.36 14.92
C GLY A 177 -8.02 3.62 13.50
N TRP A 178 -7.30 4.43 12.73
CA TRP A 178 -7.58 4.66 11.30
C TRP A 178 -6.53 3.99 10.43
N VAL A 179 -6.95 3.64 9.24
CA VAL A 179 -6.07 3.17 8.16
C VAL A 179 -6.28 4.07 6.94
N GLY A 180 -5.25 4.20 6.13
CA GLY A 180 -5.31 4.96 4.90
C GLY A 180 -5.36 4.05 3.67
N ALA A 181 -5.90 4.57 2.56
CA ALA A 181 -5.70 4.01 1.23
C ALA A 181 -5.35 5.15 0.27
N TYR A 182 -4.35 4.92 -0.56
CA TYR A 182 -3.95 5.87 -1.60
C TYR A 182 -3.96 5.18 -2.95
N VAL A 183 -4.81 5.67 -3.86
CA VAL A 183 -4.99 5.11 -5.20
C VAL A 183 -4.47 6.11 -6.23
N THR A 184 -3.59 5.66 -7.11
CA THR A 184 -3.07 6.50 -8.19
C THR A 184 -3.11 5.79 -9.54
N THR A 185 -3.26 6.53 -10.63
CA THR A 185 -3.05 6.03 -11.99
C THR A 185 -1.56 5.91 -12.35
N SER A 186 -0.68 6.30 -11.44
CA SER A 186 0.77 6.36 -11.63
C SER A 186 1.51 5.33 -10.75
N TYR A 187 2.69 5.67 -10.28
CA TYR A 187 3.53 4.84 -9.44
C TYR A 187 4.10 5.64 -8.26
N PHE A 188 4.50 4.93 -7.21
CA PHE A 188 5.13 5.53 -6.03
C PHE A 188 6.64 5.48 -6.18
N SER A 189 7.33 6.61 -5.94
CA SER A 189 8.79 6.63 -5.92
C SER A 189 9.34 5.71 -4.82
N GLU A 190 10.55 5.19 -5.00
CA GLU A 190 11.21 4.37 -3.98
C GLU A 190 11.29 5.09 -2.63
N ARG A 191 11.52 6.40 -2.64
CA ARG A 191 11.57 7.22 -1.42
C ARG A 191 10.24 7.17 -0.67
N VAL A 192 9.12 7.32 -1.38
CA VAL A 192 7.75 7.26 -0.80
C VAL A 192 7.50 5.89 -0.18
N GLN A 193 7.81 4.83 -0.91
CA GLN A 193 7.61 3.47 -0.41
C GLN A 193 8.45 3.20 0.85
N ARG A 194 9.71 3.63 0.86
CA ARG A 194 10.59 3.51 2.02
C ARG A 194 10.03 4.26 3.23
N GLU A 195 9.57 5.48 3.06
CA GLU A 195 8.99 6.29 4.13
C GLU A 195 7.76 5.59 4.74
N VAL A 196 6.83 5.12 3.91
CA VAL A 196 5.63 4.39 4.37
C VAL A 196 6.02 3.12 5.14
N LEU A 197 6.99 2.35 4.64
CA LEU A 197 7.42 1.10 5.25
C LEU A 197 8.24 1.30 6.53
N GLN A 198 9.17 2.28 6.55
CA GLN A 198 10.05 2.54 7.68
C GLN A 198 9.30 3.08 8.88
N ASP A 199 8.33 3.95 8.64
CA ASP A 199 7.52 4.56 9.68
C ASP A 199 6.28 3.71 10.03
N ALA A 200 6.14 2.55 9.36
CA ALA A 200 5.03 1.60 9.54
C ALA A 200 3.65 2.29 9.47
N TYR A 201 3.50 3.23 8.52
CA TYR A 201 2.22 3.90 8.32
C TYR A 201 1.16 2.89 7.87
N PRO A 202 -0.02 2.87 8.49
CA PRO A 202 -1.12 1.99 8.11
C PRO A 202 -1.78 2.48 6.82
N LEU A 203 -1.06 2.41 5.70
CA LEU A 203 -1.44 2.96 4.40
C LEU A 203 -1.37 1.90 3.30
N LEU A 204 -2.51 1.56 2.72
CA LEU A 204 -2.61 0.74 1.52
C LEU A 204 -2.27 1.59 0.30
N LEU A 205 -1.24 1.20 -0.44
CA LEU A 205 -0.82 1.86 -1.69
C LEU A 205 -1.32 1.04 -2.89
N ILE A 206 -2.09 1.66 -3.78
CA ILE A 206 -2.57 1.07 -5.05
C ILE A 206 -1.99 1.89 -6.19
N ASN A 207 -1.04 1.31 -6.91
CA ASN A 207 -0.37 1.90 -8.06
C ASN A 207 -1.13 1.63 -9.38
N GLY A 208 -0.61 2.13 -10.50
CA GLY A 208 -1.24 1.99 -11.81
C GLY A 208 -1.40 0.54 -12.27
N ARG A 209 -0.44 -0.36 -11.96
CA ARG A 209 -0.56 -1.79 -12.29
C ARG A 209 -1.69 -2.45 -11.51
N ASP A 210 -1.71 -2.24 -10.20
CA ASP A 210 -2.75 -2.80 -9.34
C ASP A 210 -4.13 -2.25 -9.71
N LEU A 211 -4.21 -0.95 -10.00
CA LEU A 211 -5.44 -0.29 -10.45
C LEU A 211 -5.95 -0.88 -11.78
N GLY A 212 -5.08 -1.00 -12.79
CA GLY A 212 -5.45 -1.57 -14.08
C GLY A 212 -5.89 -3.03 -13.97
N ALA A 213 -5.18 -3.83 -13.18
CA ALA A 213 -5.53 -5.23 -12.92
C ALA A 213 -6.89 -5.35 -12.21
N GLU A 214 -7.08 -4.60 -11.14
CA GLU A 214 -8.31 -4.66 -10.35
C GLU A 214 -9.54 -4.21 -11.15
N VAL A 215 -9.43 -3.12 -11.92
CA VAL A 215 -10.55 -2.62 -12.75
C VAL A 215 -10.88 -3.60 -13.89
N THR A 216 -9.87 -4.24 -14.49
CA THR A 216 -10.08 -5.28 -15.49
C THR A 216 -10.88 -6.44 -14.90
N LEU A 217 -10.52 -6.86 -13.69
CA LEU A 217 -11.18 -7.97 -13.00
C LEU A 217 -12.62 -7.59 -12.59
N MET A 218 -12.81 -6.39 -12.05
CA MET A 218 -14.14 -5.86 -11.70
C MET A 218 -15.07 -5.82 -12.92
N ALA A 219 -14.57 -5.40 -14.09
CA ALA A 219 -15.34 -5.38 -15.31
C ALA A 219 -15.77 -6.79 -15.75
N GLN A 220 -14.85 -7.77 -15.66
CA GLN A 220 -15.12 -9.16 -15.99
C GLN A 220 -16.15 -9.79 -15.04
N GLU A 221 -16.00 -9.61 -13.74
CA GLU A 221 -16.91 -10.16 -12.71
C GLU A 221 -18.32 -9.57 -12.81
N ALA A 222 -18.43 -8.29 -13.17
CA ALA A 222 -19.71 -7.63 -13.36
C ALA A 222 -20.33 -7.89 -14.75
N GLY A 223 -19.64 -8.65 -15.62
CA GLY A 223 -20.15 -9.01 -16.95
C GLY A 223 -20.13 -7.86 -17.97
N PHE A 224 -19.34 -6.82 -17.76
CA PHE A 224 -19.21 -5.72 -18.72
C PHE A 224 -18.35 -6.14 -19.91
N ARG A 225 -18.71 -5.64 -21.11
CA ARG A 225 -17.97 -5.90 -22.34
C ARG A 225 -16.65 -5.13 -22.43
N SER A 226 -16.57 -3.99 -21.73
CA SER A 226 -15.38 -3.15 -21.68
C SER A 226 -15.20 -2.46 -20.33
N VAL A 227 -13.97 -2.07 -20.04
CA VAL A 227 -13.65 -1.23 -18.87
C VAL A 227 -14.43 0.09 -18.92
N THR A 228 -14.55 0.69 -20.10
CA THR A 228 -15.28 1.96 -20.29
C THR A 228 -16.76 1.87 -19.87
N GLU A 229 -17.44 0.72 -20.08
CA GLU A 229 -18.81 0.51 -19.60
C GLU A 229 -18.87 0.52 -18.07
N LEU A 230 -17.94 -0.16 -17.40
CA LEU A 230 -17.81 -0.11 -15.94
C LEU A 230 -17.58 1.32 -15.44
N LEU A 231 -16.63 2.05 -16.07
CA LEU A 231 -16.32 3.44 -15.68
C LEU A 231 -17.55 4.34 -15.79
N LYS A 232 -18.33 4.23 -16.88
CA LYS A 232 -19.58 4.98 -17.06
C LYS A 232 -20.60 4.67 -15.97
N LYS A 233 -20.73 3.40 -15.59
CA LYS A 233 -21.64 2.98 -14.52
C LYS A 233 -21.24 3.58 -13.18
N ILE A 234 -19.96 3.50 -12.83
CA ILE A 234 -19.42 4.06 -11.57
C ILE A 234 -19.58 5.59 -11.56
N ASP A 235 -19.22 6.25 -12.66
CA ASP A 235 -19.32 7.71 -12.80
C ASP A 235 -20.76 8.21 -12.63
N ALA A 236 -21.75 7.46 -13.11
CA ALA A 236 -23.16 7.81 -12.96
C ALA A 236 -23.64 7.86 -11.49
N THR A 237 -22.97 7.13 -10.60
CA THR A 237 -23.32 7.10 -9.16
C THR A 237 -22.57 8.14 -8.34
N TYR A 238 -21.66 8.93 -8.93
CA TYR A 238 -20.78 9.83 -8.20
C TYR A 238 -21.54 10.82 -7.31
N GLU A 239 -22.50 11.54 -7.89
CA GLU A 239 -23.27 12.59 -7.18
C GLU A 239 -24.09 12.02 -6.02
N GLU A 240 -24.64 10.82 -6.17
CA GLU A 240 -25.43 10.13 -5.14
C GLU A 240 -24.57 9.68 -3.96
N ARG A 241 -23.26 9.54 -4.18
CA ARG A 241 -22.29 9.08 -3.17
C ARG A 241 -21.66 10.23 -2.39
N LEU A 242 -21.88 11.48 -2.80
CA LEU A 242 -21.36 12.65 -2.12
C LEU A 242 -22.08 12.84 -0.79
N ALA A 243 -21.33 13.01 0.30
CA ALA A 243 -21.90 13.33 1.60
C ALA A 243 -20.98 14.22 2.44
N HIS A 244 -21.57 15.25 3.05
CA HIS A 244 -20.94 16.09 4.04
C HIS A 244 -21.08 15.46 5.43
N ARG A 245 -20.18 14.52 5.74
CA ARG A 245 -20.19 13.77 7.00
C ARG A 245 -18.78 13.67 7.57
N GLN A 246 -18.70 13.58 8.91
CA GLN A 246 -17.42 13.34 9.57
C GLN A 246 -17.01 11.87 9.40
N PRO A 247 -15.72 11.59 9.13
CA PRO A 247 -15.26 10.21 8.88
C PRO A 247 -15.62 9.22 9.99
N GLU A 248 -15.66 9.66 11.25
CA GLU A 248 -16.01 8.84 12.40
C GLU A 248 -17.45 8.34 12.39
N GLU A 249 -18.36 8.99 11.69
CA GLU A 249 -19.76 8.59 11.62
C GLU A 249 -19.94 7.21 10.98
N ILE A 250 -18.95 6.74 10.20
CA ILE A 250 -19.00 5.39 9.63
C ILE A 250 -18.90 4.28 10.68
N LEU A 251 -18.44 4.59 11.88
CA LEU A 251 -18.32 3.63 12.97
C LEU A 251 -19.68 3.28 13.58
N THR A 252 -20.67 4.14 13.40
CA THR A 252 -22.04 3.98 13.94
C THR A 252 -23.04 3.41 12.93
N SER A 253 -22.60 3.26 11.66
CA SER A 253 -23.44 2.73 10.57
C SER A 253 -23.40 1.20 10.46
#